data_4054fb362a779532a5bfb3e6aa9c72a6
#
_entry.id   4054fb362a779532a5bfb3e6aa9c72a6
#
_cell.length_a   1.000
_cell.length_b   1.000
_cell.length_c   1.000
_cell.angle_alpha   90.00
_cell.angle_beta   90.00
_cell.angle_gamma   90.00
#
_symmetry.space_group_name_H-M   'P 1'
#
loop_
_entity.id
_entity.type
_entity.pdbx_description
1 polymer ?
#
loop_
_entity_poly.entity_id
_entity_poly.type
_entity_poly.pdbx_seq_one_letter_code
_entity_poly.pdbx_strand_id
1 'polypeptide(L)'
;MKTIVLVFAMAKERDASLELLTTRYAVEKLSTIRHRVTTLKQTIYLLHAGVTMLNTYKLAEFLMEIKVDEVINVGTCAGLRNLRIGDVIHSKTFYHHEIDLSFFPQSLPHLQIKDKKAYHQHPVLVSGNTFLANPNEVRSVIEKFDADAFDMESFGFYTICKEKDIPFSAIRGVTDDGQDYAEQSFEQNLALASLAAGKKMMEYLGL
;
A
#
# COMPACT_ATOMS: atom_id res chain seq x y z
N MET A 1 -7.54 -21.99 -9.10
CA MET A 1 -6.25 -21.48 -8.55
C MET A 1 -6.41 -19.97 -8.43
N LYS A 2 -6.16 -19.40 -7.26
CA LYS A 2 -6.34 -17.96 -7.01
C LYS A 2 -5.20 -17.15 -7.65
N THR A 3 -5.52 -16.05 -8.33
CA THR A 3 -4.54 -15.13 -8.92
C THR A 3 -4.44 -13.87 -8.08
N ILE A 4 -3.26 -13.59 -7.53
CA ILE A 4 -3.00 -12.47 -6.63
C ILE A 4 -1.94 -11.55 -7.26
N VAL A 5 -2.14 -10.25 -7.14
CA VAL A 5 -1.11 -9.26 -7.49
C VAL A 5 -0.59 -8.60 -6.23
N LEU A 6 0.72 -8.67 -6.03
CA LEU A 6 1.46 -7.87 -5.08
C LEU A 6 1.99 -6.65 -5.83
N VAL A 7 1.55 -5.46 -5.46
CA VAL A 7 2.03 -4.22 -6.07
C VAL A 7 2.93 -3.47 -5.10
N PHE A 8 4.04 -2.95 -5.62
CA PHE A 8 5.10 -2.26 -4.87
C PHE A 8 5.38 -0.90 -5.50
N ALA A 9 5.55 0.11 -4.68
CA ALA A 9 5.97 1.44 -5.13
C ALA A 9 7.48 1.48 -5.43
N MET A 10 8.28 0.85 -4.59
CA MET A 10 9.74 0.88 -4.70
C MET A 10 10.35 -0.50 -5.01
N ALA A 11 11.48 -0.48 -5.73
CA ALA A 11 12.24 -1.69 -6.02
C ALA A 11 12.74 -2.37 -4.72
N LYS A 12 13.18 -1.61 -3.71
CA LYS A 12 13.64 -2.15 -2.42
C LYS A 12 12.54 -2.93 -1.70
N GLU A 13 11.30 -2.46 -1.72
CA GLU A 13 10.14 -3.15 -1.13
C GLU A 13 9.85 -4.46 -1.87
N ARG A 14 9.84 -4.42 -3.20
CA ARG A 14 9.67 -5.62 -4.04
C ARG A 14 10.79 -6.62 -3.78
N ASP A 15 12.04 -6.17 -3.77
CA ASP A 15 13.22 -7.05 -3.66
C ASP A 15 13.27 -7.75 -2.30
N ALA A 16 12.87 -7.09 -1.20
CA ALA A 16 12.71 -7.72 0.10
C ALA A 16 11.65 -8.85 0.08
N SER A 17 10.54 -8.65 -0.63
CA SER A 17 9.51 -9.69 -0.81
C SER A 17 9.95 -10.79 -1.77
N LEU A 18 10.71 -10.47 -2.83
CA LEU A 18 11.29 -11.45 -3.74
C LEU A 18 12.29 -12.36 -3.02
N GLU A 19 13.16 -11.80 -2.17
CA GLU A 19 14.11 -12.57 -1.38
C GLU A 19 13.39 -13.63 -0.53
N LEU A 20 12.33 -13.24 0.19
CA LEU A 20 11.52 -14.17 0.99
C LEU A 20 10.88 -15.27 0.13
N LEU A 21 10.32 -14.92 -1.02
CA LEU A 21 9.66 -15.89 -1.92
C LEU A 21 10.65 -16.86 -2.54
N THR A 22 11.84 -16.39 -2.94
CA THR A 22 12.88 -17.22 -3.56
C THR A 22 13.46 -18.27 -2.63
N THR A 23 13.34 -18.11 -1.31
CA THR A 23 13.75 -19.15 -0.34
C THR A 23 12.89 -20.40 -0.42
N ARG A 24 11.67 -20.32 -0.96
CA ARG A 24 10.69 -21.42 -0.94
C ARG A 24 10.13 -21.79 -2.31
N TYR A 25 10.15 -20.86 -3.26
CA TYR A 25 9.48 -21.00 -4.55
C TYR A 25 10.39 -20.57 -5.70
N ALA A 26 10.21 -21.20 -6.86
CA ALA A 26 10.78 -20.72 -8.10
C ALA A 26 10.10 -19.40 -8.50
N VAL A 27 10.89 -18.37 -8.75
CA VAL A 27 10.43 -17.06 -9.19
C VAL A 27 10.81 -16.87 -10.64
N GLU A 28 9.83 -16.65 -11.49
CA GLU A 28 10.02 -16.34 -12.90
C GLU A 28 10.05 -14.82 -13.11
N LYS A 29 11.10 -14.34 -13.74
CA LYS A 29 11.18 -12.93 -14.13
C LYS A 29 10.52 -12.75 -15.51
N LEU A 30 9.39 -12.07 -15.56
CA LEU A 30 8.65 -11.77 -16.79
C LEU A 30 9.16 -10.50 -17.49
N SER A 31 9.58 -9.50 -16.71
CA SER A 31 10.18 -8.26 -17.18
C SER A 31 10.98 -7.57 -16.06
N THR A 32 11.48 -6.37 -16.31
CA THR A 32 12.16 -5.56 -15.28
C THR A 32 11.26 -5.16 -14.11
N ILE A 33 9.95 -5.07 -14.34
CA ILE A 33 8.96 -4.65 -13.34
C ILE A 33 7.98 -5.76 -12.93
N ARG A 34 8.02 -6.94 -13.57
CA ARG A 34 7.06 -8.03 -13.35
C ARG A 34 7.77 -9.35 -13.05
N HIS A 35 7.32 -10.03 -11.98
CA HIS A 35 7.75 -11.39 -11.64
C HIS A 35 6.51 -12.25 -11.39
N ARG A 36 6.68 -13.57 -11.46
CA ARG A 36 5.62 -14.54 -11.20
C ARG A 36 6.11 -15.66 -10.30
N VAL A 37 5.28 -16.04 -9.35
CA VAL A 37 5.44 -17.23 -8.51
C VAL A 37 4.19 -18.09 -8.68
N THR A 38 4.37 -19.38 -8.94
CA THR A 38 3.26 -20.34 -9.00
C THR A 38 3.41 -21.35 -7.87
N THR A 39 2.37 -21.50 -7.07
CA THR A 39 2.27 -22.49 -6.00
C THR A 39 1.17 -23.52 -6.35
N LEU A 40 0.96 -24.51 -5.50
CA LEU A 40 -0.14 -25.47 -5.69
C LEU A 40 -1.54 -24.83 -5.64
N LYS A 41 -1.69 -23.68 -4.95
CA LYS A 41 -3.00 -23.08 -4.67
C LYS A 41 -3.20 -21.73 -5.38
N GLN A 42 -2.12 -21.03 -5.72
CA GLN A 42 -2.19 -19.65 -6.19
C GLN A 42 -1.08 -19.29 -7.17
N THR A 43 -1.39 -18.39 -8.09
CA THR A 43 -0.42 -17.66 -8.92
C THR A 43 -0.28 -16.26 -8.36
N ILE A 44 0.95 -15.84 -8.07
CA ILE A 44 1.26 -14.54 -7.48
C ILE A 44 2.10 -13.76 -8.46
N TYR A 45 1.63 -12.59 -8.85
CA TYR A 45 2.38 -11.64 -9.64
C TYR A 45 2.94 -10.55 -8.74
N LEU A 46 4.20 -10.20 -8.92
CA LEU A 46 4.83 -9.05 -8.27
C LEU A 46 4.99 -7.95 -9.33
N LEU A 47 4.37 -6.81 -9.09
CA LEU A 47 4.38 -5.64 -9.98
C LEU A 47 5.06 -4.46 -9.29
N HIS A 48 6.18 -3.99 -9.85
CA HIS A 48 6.81 -2.73 -9.44
C HIS A 48 6.17 -1.58 -10.22
N ALA A 49 5.35 -0.79 -9.55
CA ALA A 49 4.64 0.32 -10.18
C ALA A 49 5.45 1.62 -10.24
N GLY A 50 6.14 1.96 -9.17
CA GLY A 50 6.81 3.25 -8.98
C GLY A 50 6.12 4.09 -7.92
N VAL A 51 6.84 5.06 -7.39
CA VAL A 51 6.38 5.96 -6.33
C VAL A 51 5.36 6.96 -6.87
N THR A 52 4.45 7.40 -6.03
CA THR A 52 3.34 8.33 -6.24
C THR A 52 2.13 7.75 -6.98
N MET A 53 0.98 8.36 -6.77
CA MET A 53 -0.26 7.94 -7.44
C MET A 53 -0.22 8.06 -8.97
N LEU A 54 0.67 8.88 -9.53
CA LEU A 54 0.85 8.99 -10.97
C LEU A 54 1.28 7.66 -11.62
N ASN A 55 1.93 6.77 -10.86
CA ASN A 55 2.40 5.48 -11.35
C ASN A 55 1.38 4.34 -11.19
N THR A 56 0.22 4.61 -10.60
CA THR A 56 -0.79 3.56 -10.36
C THR A 56 -1.44 3.02 -11.64
N TYR A 57 -1.36 3.76 -12.76
CA TYR A 57 -1.83 3.30 -14.08
C TYR A 57 -1.21 1.96 -14.49
N LYS A 58 0.00 1.64 -14.04
CA LYS A 58 0.66 0.36 -14.34
C LYS A 58 -0.11 -0.84 -13.79
N LEU A 59 -0.78 -0.67 -12.64
CA LEU A 59 -1.71 -1.68 -12.14
C LEU A 59 -2.94 -1.77 -13.05
N ALA A 60 -3.51 -0.63 -13.48
CA ALA A 60 -4.66 -0.64 -14.38
C ALA A 60 -4.36 -1.36 -15.69
N GLU A 61 -3.19 -1.10 -16.30
CA GLU A 61 -2.71 -1.81 -17.51
C GLU A 61 -2.58 -3.32 -17.24
N PHE A 62 -1.95 -3.71 -16.12
CA PHE A 62 -1.80 -5.12 -15.76
C PHE A 62 -3.15 -5.84 -15.61
N LEU A 63 -4.14 -5.18 -14.99
CA LEU A 63 -5.48 -5.73 -14.78
C LEU A 63 -6.33 -5.79 -16.08
N MET A 64 -5.87 -5.21 -17.18
CA MET A 64 -6.47 -5.41 -18.52
C MET A 64 -5.96 -6.70 -19.17
N GLU A 65 -4.77 -7.17 -18.80
CA GLU A 65 -4.15 -8.35 -19.40
C GLU A 65 -4.55 -9.65 -18.70
N ILE A 66 -4.79 -9.60 -17.39
CA ILE A 66 -4.95 -10.79 -16.54
C ILE A 66 -6.13 -10.62 -15.57
N LYS A 67 -6.98 -11.65 -15.48
CA LYS A 67 -8.02 -11.70 -14.44
C LYS A 67 -7.39 -11.97 -13.09
N VAL A 68 -7.68 -11.11 -12.12
CA VAL A 68 -7.09 -11.10 -10.78
C VAL A 68 -8.18 -11.23 -9.73
N ASP A 69 -7.95 -12.05 -8.71
CA ASP A 69 -8.89 -12.28 -7.61
C ASP A 69 -8.63 -11.38 -6.41
N GLU A 70 -7.40 -10.85 -6.26
CA GLU A 70 -7.02 -9.96 -5.16
C GLU A 70 -5.78 -9.15 -5.51
N VAL A 71 -5.73 -7.90 -5.06
CA VAL A 71 -4.54 -7.03 -5.13
C VAL A 71 -4.12 -6.64 -3.72
N ILE A 72 -2.84 -6.75 -3.43
CA ILE A 72 -2.24 -6.35 -2.15
C ILE A 72 -1.11 -5.37 -2.43
N ASN A 73 -1.19 -4.17 -1.89
CA ASN A 73 -0.07 -3.23 -1.94
C ASN A 73 0.86 -3.49 -0.76
N VAL A 74 2.08 -3.93 -1.03
CA VAL A 74 3.08 -4.27 -0.01
C VAL A 74 4.20 -3.24 -0.05
N GLY A 75 4.54 -2.67 1.11
CA GLY A 75 5.56 -1.63 1.17
C GLY A 75 5.69 -0.97 2.53
N THR A 76 6.02 0.31 2.54
CA THR A 76 6.30 1.08 3.75
C THR A 76 5.39 2.29 3.89
N CYS A 77 5.33 2.88 5.08
CA CYS A 77 4.53 4.06 5.40
C CYS A 77 5.12 4.85 6.56
N ALA A 78 4.71 6.11 6.71
CA ALA A 78 4.81 6.82 7.97
C ALA A 78 3.76 6.28 8.94
N GLY A 79 4.17 6.00 10.18
CA GLY A 79 3.28 5.62 11.27
C GLY A 79 2.82 6.86 12.02
N LEU A 80 1.51 7.04 12.16
CA LEU A 80 0.92 8.15 12.89
C LEU A 80 0.37 7.66 14.21
N ARG A 81 0.01 8.61 15.10
CA ARG A 81 -0.61 8.31 16.40
C ARG A 81 0.25 7.38 17.27
N ASN A 82 -0.18 6.13 17.41
CA ASN A 82 0.43 5.14 18.33
C ASN A 82 1.35 4.14 17.62
N LEU A 83 1.49 4.24 16.30
CA LEU A 83 2.38 3.35 15.54
C LEU A 83 3.84 3.75 15.74
N ARG A 84 4.70 2.75 15.83
CA ARG A 84 6.14 2.91 16.02
C ARG A 84 6.90 2.37 14.83
N ILE A 85 8.11 2.87 14.63
CA ILE A 85 9.04 2.33 13.63
C ILE A 85 9.20 0.82 13.85
N GLY A 86 9.02 0.06 12.78
CA GLY A 86 9.07 -1.41 12.79
C GLY A 86 7.71 -2.09 12.97
N ASP A 87 6.66 -1.37 13.37
CA ASP A 87 5.30 -1.92 13.37
C ASP A 87 4.87 -2.26 11.95
N VAL A 88 3.94 -3.21 11.82
CA VAL A 88 3.33 -3.57 10.53
C VAL A 88 1.83 -3.47 10.61
N ILE A 89 1.23 -2.73 9.71
CA ILE A 89 -0.22 -2.62 9.59
C ILE A 89 -0.74 -3.41 8.39
N HIS A 90 -1.99 -3.86 8.49
CA HIS A 90 -2.76 -4.40 7.37
C HIS A 90 -4.05 -3.59 7.24
N SER A 91 -4.06 -2.64 6.29
CA SER A 91 -5.16 -1.71 6.08
C SER A 91 -6.14 -2.19 5.00
N LYS A 92 -7.43 -1.86 5.21
CA LYS A 92 -8.51 -1.98 4.22
C LYS A 92 -9.35 -0.70 4.13
N THR A 93 -8.91 0.35 4.83
CA THR A 93 -9.57 1.67 4.87
C THR A 93 -8.63 2.71 4.30
N PHE A 94 -9.03 3.36 3.23
CA PHE A 94 -8.16 4.25 2.45
C PHE A 94 -8.82 5.60 2.21
N TYR A 95 -8.08 6.68 2.41
CA TYR A 95 -8.45 8.05 2.07
C TYR A 95 -7.34 8.76 1.33
N HIS A 96 -7.69 9.85 0.66
CA HIS A 96 -6.73 10.74 0.02
C HIS A 96 -6.69 12.09 0.72
N HIS A 97 -5.51 12.54 1.09
CA HIS A 97 -5.31 13.77 1.85
C HIS A 97 -5.75 15.04 1.10
N GLU A 98 -5.43 15.12 -0.20
CA GLU A 98 -5.59 16.32 -1.01
C GLU A 98 -6.92 16.37 -1.78
N ILE A 99 -7.68 15.26 -1.86
CA ILE A 99 -8.95 15.25 -2.57
C ILE A 99 -10.03 15.91 -1.69
N ASP A 100 -10.58 17.00 -2.18
CA ASP A 100 -11.79 17.63 -1.65
C ASP A 100 -12.91 17.58 -2.71
N LEU A 101 -13.90 16.76 -2.45
CA LEU A 101 -15.07 16.59 -3.31
C LEU A 101 -16.30 17.34 -2.79
N SER A 102 -16.15 18.22 -1.81
CA SER A 102 -17.26 18.98 -1.23
C SER A 102 -18.04 19.79 -2.28
N PHE A 103 -17.33 20.28 -3.29
CA PHE A 103 -17.92 21.02 -4.40
C PHE A 103 -18.60 20.11 -5.46
N PHE A 104 -18.21 18.83 -5.56
CA PHE A 104 -18.73 17.85 -6.51
C PHE A 104 -19.23 16.58 -5.80
N PRO A 105 -20.26 16.71 -4.93
CA PRO A 105 -20.62 15.61 -4.02
C PRO A 105 -21.18 14.36 -4.71
N GLN A 106 -21.56 14.44 -5.98
CA GLN A 106 -22.08 13.30 -6.76
C GLN A 106 -20.99 12.63 -7.62
N SER A 107 -19.80 13.25 -7.73
CA SER A 107 -18.69 12.71 -8.48
C SER A 107 -17.92 11.75 -7.57
N LEU A 108 -17.82 10.48 -7.93
CA LEU A 108 -17.07 9.48 -7.16
C LEU A 108 -17.55 9.31 -5.70
N PRO A 109 -18.80 8.92 -5.47
CA PRO A 109 -19.38 8.83 -4.12
C PRO A 109 -18.64 7.85 -3.19
N HIS A 110 -17.91 6.89 -3.73
CA HIS A 110 -17.08 5.94 -2.97
C HIS A 110 -15.80 6.57 -2.40
N LEU A 111 -15.40 7.75 -2.87
CA LEU A 111 -14.25 8.50 -2.35
C LEU A 111 -14.63 9.51 -1.27
N GLN A 112 -15.93 9.71 -1.02
CA GLN A 112 -16.39 10.63 0.02
C GLN A 112 -16.18 10.03 1.39
N ILE A 113 -15.67 10.83 2.30
CA ILE A 113 -15.58 10.50 3.72
C ILE A 113 -17.00 10.61 4.30
N LYS A 114 -17.71 9.49 4.43
CA LYS A 114 -19.11 9.48 4.85
C LYS A 114 -19.29 9.71 6.34
N ASP A 115 -18.35 9.33 7.18
CA ASP A 115 -18.42 9.54 8.62
C ASP A 115 -17.03 9.46 9.27
N LYS A 116 -16.54 10.57 9.81
CA LYS A 116 -15.27 10.64 10.54
C LYS A 116 -15.31 9.91 11.90
N LYS A 117 -16.50 9.55 12.39
CA LYS A 117 -16.71 8.87 13.66
C LYS A 117 -17.01 7.39 13.52
N ALA A 118 -17.02 6.85 12.29
CA ALA A 118 -17.21 5.44 12.08
C ALA A 118 -16.03 4.66 12.69
N TYR A 119 -16.35 3.67 13.54
CA TYR A 119 -15.33 2.75 14.03
C TYR A 119 -14.75 1.96 12.85
N HIS A 120 -13.47 2.13 12.60
CA HIS A 120 -12.76 1.38 11.57
C HIS A 120 -12.22 0.07 12.15
N GLN A 121 -12.60 -1.07 11.57
CA GLN A 121 -12.09 -2.39 11.98
C GLN A 121 -10.61 -2.62 11.60
N HIS A 122 -10.08 -1.78 10.71
CA HIS A 122 -8.71 -1.84 10.20
C HIS A 122 -8.05 -0.48 10.35
N PRO A 123 -6.72 -0.42 10.45
CA PRO A 123 -5.97 0.83 10.44
C PRO A 123 -6.36 1.70 9.24
N VAL A 124 -6.51 3.00 9.48
CA VAL A 124 -6.80 3.99 8.43
C VAL A 124 -5.50 4.43 7.79
N LEU A 125 -5.35 4.14 6.50
CA LEU A 125 -4.22 4.55 5.69
C LEU A 125 -4.63 5.70 4.77
N VAL A 126 -3.95 6.83 4.92
CA VAL A 126 -4.17 8.02 4.09
C VAL A 126 -3.03 8.15 3.11
N SER A 127 -3.34 8.47 1.85
CA SER A 127 -2.32 8.72 0.83
C SER A 127 -2.27 10.19 0.42
N GLY A 128 -1.09 10.66 0.03
CA GLY A 128 -0.87 12.00 -0.55
C GLY A 128 0.21 11.97 -1.63
N ASN A 129 0.41 13.08 -2.33
CA ASN A 129 1.41 13.15 -3.42
C ASN A 129 2.78 13.65 -2.95
N THR A 130 2.91 14.04 -1.70
CA THR A 130 4.15 14.53 -1.09
C THR A 130 4.56 13.63 0.06
N PHE A 131 5.87 13.55 0.29
CA PHE A 131 6.40 12.88 1.48
C PHE A 131 6.00 13.67 2.74
N LEU A 132 5.39 12.98 3.71
CA LEU A 132 4.94 13.62 4.94
C LEU A 132 6.13 13.79 5.89
N ALA A 133 6.54 15.03 6.13
CA ALA A 133 7.69 15.39 6.98
C ALA A 133 7.46 16.71 7.72
N ASN A 134 6.22 16.97 8.13
CA ASN A 134 5.85 18.22 8.80
C ASN A 134 4.84 17.96 9.93
N PRO A 135 5.15 18.29 11.18
CA PRO A 135 4.26 18.05 12.33
C PRO A 135 2.85 18.64 12.18
N ASN A 136 2.72 19.81 11.52
CA ASN A 136 1.40 20.42 11.32
C ASN A 136 0.57 19.66 10.28
N GLU A 137 1.20 19.16 9.24
CA GLU A 137 0.53 18.31 8.24
C GLU A 137 0.11 16.99 8.86
N VAL A 138 0.98 16.33 9.63
CA VAL A 138 0.66 15.13 10.41
C VAL A 138 -0.59 15.34 11.26
N ARG A 139 -0.61 16.45 12.03
CA ARG A 139 -1.79 16.79 12.86
C ARG A 139 -3.04 16.95 12.02
N SER A 140 -2.95 17.70 10.91
CA SER A 140 -4.08 17.91 10.00
C SER A 140 -4.62 16.61 9.42
N VAL A 141 -3.75 15.69 9.00
CA VAL A 141 -4.13 14.37 8.47
C VAL A 141 -4.83 13.53 9.55
N ILE A 142 -4.28 13.50 10.78
CA ILE A 142 -4.89 12.78 11.90
C ILE A 142 -6.28 13.36 12.21
N GLU A 143 -6.40 14.67 12.36
CA GLU A 143 -7.67 15.33 12.73
C GLU A 143 -8.74 15.18 11.65
N LYS A 144 -8.34 15.23 10.36
CA LYS A 144 -9.27 15.16 9.23
C LYS A 144 -9.77 13.73 8.97
N PHE A 145 -8.91 12.72 9.13
CA PHE A 145 -9.20 11.36 8.66
C PHE A 145 -9.20 10.30 9.76
N ASP A 146 -8.88 10.64 10.99
CA ASP A 146 -8.57 9.67 12.06
C ASP A 146 -7.45 8.69 11.65
N ALA A 147 -6.45 9.21 10.94
CA ALA A 147 -5.42 8.44 10.27
C ALA A 147 -4.48 7.72 11.25
N ASP A 148 -4.16 6.46 10.96
CA ASP A 148 -3.16 5.68 11.68
C ASP A 148 -1.81 5.66 10.93
N ALA A 149 -1.83 5.80 9.60
CA ALA A 149 -0.63 5.78 8.77
C ALA A 149 -0.79 6.63 7.50
N PHE A 150 0.34 6.95 6.87
CA PHE A 150 0.38 7.72 5.63
C PHE A 150 1.35 7.11 4.62
N ASP A 151 0.93 7.06 3.35
CA ASP A 151 1.75 6.66 2.21
C ASP A 151 1.51 7.54 0.98
N MET A 152 2.02 7.13 -0.18
CA MET A 152 1.90 7.94 -1.39
C MET A 152 1.15 7.25 -2.56
N GLU A 153 0.64 6.03 -2.39
CA GLU A 153 0.11 5.23 -3.51
C GLU A 153 -1.17 4.45 -3.22
N SER A 154 -1.37 3.97 -1.99
CA SER A 154 -2.42 2.98 -1.68
C SER A 154 -3.81 3.40 -2.11
N PHE A 155 -4.15 4.68 -1.94
CA PHE A 155 -5.46 5.19 -2.37
C PHE A 155 -5.64 5.09 -3.89
N GLY A 156 -4.59 5.36 -4.67
CA GLY A 156 -4.66 5.25 -6.14
C GLY A 156 -4.85 3.80 -6.59
N PHE A 157 -4.15 2.84 -5.98
CA PHE A 157 -4.38 1.42 -6.25
C PHE A 157 -5.77 0.95 -5.79
N TYR A 158 -6.21 1.43 -4.62
CA TYR A 158 -7.56 1.15 -4.12
C TYR A 158 -8.64 1.60 -5.10
N THR A 159 -8.56 2.81 -5.64
CA THR A 159 -9.56 3.33 -6.61
C THR A 159 -9.63 2.46 -7.85
N ILE A 160 -8.50 2.06 -8.43
CA ILE A 160 -8.46 1.18 -9.59
C ILE A 160 -9.12 -0.17 -9.29
N CYS A 161 -8.80 -0.77 -8.14
CA CYS A 161 -9.38 -2.05 -7.74
C CYS A 161 -10.88 -1.92 -7.45
N LYS A 162 -11.30 -0.82 -6.82
CA LYS A 162 -12.70 -0.54 -6.50
C LYS A 162 -13.57 -0.42 -7.75
N GLU A 163 -13.09 0.28 -8.80
CA GLU A 163 -13.78 0.41 -10.08
C GLU A 163 -13.93 -0.94 -10.83
N LYS A 164 -13.09 -1.92 -10.50
CA LYS A 164 -13.09 -3.25 -11.11
C LYS A 164 -13.67 -4.35 -10.20
N ASP A 165 -14.24 -3.98 -9.05
CA ASP A 165 -14.74 -4.91 -8.03
C ASP A 165 -13.71 -5.97 -7.59
N ILE A 166 -12.41 -5.59 -7.56
CA ILE A 166 -11.32 -6.45 -7.12
C ILE A 166 -11.03 -6.15 -5.63
N PRO A 167 -11.02 -7.16 -4.74
CA PRO A 167 -10.58 -7.00 -3.36
C PRO A 167 -9.18 -6.39 -3.27
N PHE A 168 -9.04 -5.34 -2.45
CA PHE A 168 -7.78 -4.64 -2.23
C PHE A 168 -7.46 -4.49 -0.74
N SER A 169 -6.18 -4.64 -0.40
CA SER A 169 -5.63 -4.31 0.91
C SER A 169 -4.20 -3.79 0.81
N ALA A 170 -3.70 -3.16 1.88
CA ALA A 170 -2.32 -2.71 1.96
C ALA A 170 -1.64 -3.26 3.23
N ILE A 171 -0.44 -3.82 3.06
CA ILE A 171 0.44 -4.28 4.15
C ILE A 171 1.65 -3.35 4.16
N ARG A 172 1.81 -2.59 5.25
CA ARG A 172 2.81 -1.54 5.36
C ARG A 172 3.67 -1.71 6.61
N GLY A 173 4.99 -1.66 6.44
CA GLY A 173 5.94 -1.52 7.55
C GLY A 173 6.21 -0.04 7.83
N VAL A 174 6.25 0.33 9.10
CA VAL A 174 6.48 1.71 9.53
C VAL A 174 7.96 2.05 9.48
N THR A 175 8.32 3.09 8.72
CA THR A 175 9.69 3.60 8.56
C THR A 175 10.00 4.85 9.38
N ASP A 176 9.01 5.70 9.58
CA ASP A 176 9.12 7.02 10.18
C ASP A 176 7.77 7.44 10.80
N ASP A 177 7.73 8.61 11.40
CA ASP A 177 6.54 9.15 12.09
C ASP A 177 5.96 10.39 11.37
N GLY A 178 6.46 10.74 10.19
CA GLY A 178 6.06 11.91 9.43
C GLY A 178 6.45 13.27 10.06
N GLN A 179 7.26 13.27 11.13
CA GLN A 179 7.67 14.44 11.87
C GLN A 179 9.02 15.00 11.38
N ASP A 180 9.64 15.85 12.21
CA ASP A 180 10.99 16.30 11.95
C ASP A 180 11.95 15.10 11.80
N TYR A 181 12.84 15.16 10.81
CA TYR A 181 13.77 14.07 10.46
C TYR A 181 13.14 12.80 9.88
N ALA A 182 11.88 12.84 9.43
CA ALA A 182 11.18 11.68 8.82
C ALA A 182 11.95 11.10 7.63
N GLU A 183 12.54 11.93 6.76
CA GLU A 183 13.34 11.51 5.62
C GLU A 183 14.55 10.66 6.05
N GLN A 184 15.30 11.12 7.06
CA GLN A 184 16.45 10.38 7.60
C GLN A 184 16.00 9.06 8.25
N SER A 185 14.90 9.08 9.00
CA SER A 185 14.32 7.88 9.61
C SER A 185 13.87 6.88 8.55
N PHE A 186 13.19 7.34 7.50
CA PHE A 186 12.80 6.54 6.36
C PHE A 186 14.00 5.83 5.72
N GLU A 187 15.07 6.56 5.41
CA GLU A 187 16.26 5.97 4.79
C GLU A 187 16.89 4.88 5.65
N GLN A 188 16.99 5.11 6.97
CA GLN A 188 17.58 4.16 7.92
C GLN A 188 16.73 2.90 8.10
N ASN A 189 15.41 3.02 8.07
CA ASN A 189 14.49 1.92 8.42
C ASN A 189 13.87 1.23 7.20
N LEU A 190 14.03 1.75 5.98
CA LEU A 190 13.41 1.23 4.77
C LEU A 190 13.61 -0.27 4.57
N ALA A 191 14.82 -0.77 4.75
CA ALA A 191 15.12 -2.20 4.54
C ALA A 191 14.42 -3.09 5.58
N LEU A 192 14.45 -2.70 6.85
CA LEU A 192 13.81 -3.46 7.94
C LEU A 192 12.29 -3.44 7.82
N ALA A 193 11.70 -2.29 7.54
CA ALA A 193 10.25 -2.14 7.38
C ALA A 193 9.74 -2.89 6.14
N SER A 194 10.48 -2.84 5.01
CA SER A 194 10.16 -3.61 3.81
C SER A 194 10.18 -5.11 4.06
N LEU A 195 11.19 -5.61 4.80
CA LEU A 195 11.28 -7.01 5.18
C LEU A 195 10.14 -7.43 6.13
N ALA A 196 9.79 -6.58 7.09
CA ALA A 196 8.68 -6.82 8.01
C ALA A 196 7.32 -6.90 7.28
N ALA A 197 7.07 -5.97 6.36
CA ALA A 197 5.89 -6.02 5.49
C ALA A 197 5.86 -7.27 4.62
N GLY A 198 6.99 -7.67 4.03
CA GLY A 198 7.15 -8.90 3.26
C GLY A 198 6.84 -10.17 4.07
N LYS A 199 7.33 -10.26 5.33
CA LYS A 199 7.01 -11.37 6.24
C LYS A 199 5.51 -11.43 6.55
N LYS A 200 4.89 -10.29 6.81
CA LYS A 200 3.44 -10.21 7.05
C LYS A 200 2.63 -10.61 5.83
N MET A 201 3.08 -10.24 4.65
CA MET A 201 2.50 -10.68 3.37
C MET A 201 2.58 -12.21 3.21
N MET A 202 3.74 -12.83 3.49
CA MET A 202 3.89 -14.29 3.45
C MET A 202 2.92 -14.98 4.42
N GLU A 203 2.82 -14.50 5.65
CA GLU A 203 1.85 -14.98 6.65
C GLU A 203 0.41 -14.89 6.13
N TYR A 204 0.02 -13.75 5.60
CA TYR A 204 -1.33 -13.51 5.06
C TYR A 204 -1.69 -14.45 3.91
N LEU A 205 -0.71 -14.74 3.04
CA LEU A 205 -0.90 -15.64 1.90
C LEU A 205 -0.78 -17.14 2.26
N GLY A 206 -0.39 -17.46 3.49
CA GLY A 206 -0.16 -18.84 3.93
C GLY A 206 1.03 -19.51 3.24
N LEU A 207 2.11 -18.75 3.01
CA LEU A 207 3.33 -19.16 2.31
C LEU A 207 4.49 -19.49 3.28
#